data_7aa6760b96211d51c72a9801bd21ad85
#
_entry.id   7aa6760b96211d51c72a9801bd21ad85
#
_cell.length_a   1.000
_cell.length_b   1.000
_cell.length_c   1.000
_cell.angle_alpha   90.00
_cell.angle_beta   90.00
_cell.angle_gamma   90.00
#
_symmetry.space_group_name_H-M   'P 1'
#
loop_
_entity.id
_entity.type
_entity.pdbx_description
1 polymer ?
#
loop_
_entity_poly.entity_id
_entity_poly.type
_entity_poly.pdbx_seq_one_letter_code
_entity_poly.pdbx_strand_id
1 'polypeptide(L)'
;MGKIREFFYLLAIAVLISLSMIFIGAAFREEYPLWKNQKILEDLQSDVKAEETGDEDPGIDWEKLKKINPDIVGWIRVPGTRIDYPVLQGSRWNEYLHKNYKGESSYAGSIFIQPEASFEDKHLILYGHNMRTRSMFGSLHEFESEDFYKKYNKIYLYQPEKVMKYTVYS
;
A
#
# COMPACT_ATOMS: atom_id res chain seq x y z
N MET A 1 39.99 -33.26 30.68
CA MET A 1 38.84 -33.54 29.75
C MET A 1 37.70 -32.52 29.92
N GLY A 2 37.43 -31.95 31.11
CA GLY A 2 36.32 -31.01 31.32
C GLY A 2 36.44 -29.69 30.51
N LYS A 3 37.58 -29.02 30.57
CA LYS A 3 37.79 -27.72 29.92
C LYS A 3 37.66 -27.70 28.40
N ILE A 4 38.08 -28.82 27.74
CA ILE A 4 37.96 -28.98 26.28
C ILE A 4 36.46 -29.10 25.87
N ARG A 5 35.71 -29.87 26.66
CA ARG A 5 34.23 -30.03 26.41
C ARG A 5 33.50 -28.73 26.63
N GLU A 6 33.83 -27.93 27.64
CA GLU A 6 33.25 -26.62 27.89
C GLU A 6 33.58 -25.63 26.76
N PHE A 7 34.82 -25.67 26.26
CA PHE A 7 35.21 -24.85 25.11
C PHE A 7 34.36 -25.14 23.86
N PHE A 8 34.21 -26.41 23.53
CA PHE A 8 33.37 -26.80 22.36
C PHE A 8 31.90 -26.45 22.59
N TYR A 9 31.40 -26.54 23.82
CA TYR A 9 30.03 -26.14 24.14
C TYR A 9 29.80 -24.63 23.97
N LEU A 10 30.71 -23.80 24.47
CA LEU A 10 30.66 -22.36 24.28
C LEU A 10 30.82 -21.95 22.82
N LEU A 11 31.67 -22.64 22.07
CA LEU A 11 31.81 -22.43 20.63
C LEU A 11 30.53 -22.73 19.88
N ALA A 12 29.89 -23.86 20.18
CA ALA A 12 28.60 -24.23 19.59
C ALA A 12 27.51 -23.19 19.88
N ILE A 13 27.43 -22.69 21.13
CA ILE A 13 26.48 -21.63 21.50
C ILE A 13 26.78 -20.33 20.70
N ALA A 14 28.02 -19.94 20.59
CA ALA A 14 28.40 -18.75 19.84
C ALA A 14 28.03 -18.85 18.36
N VAL A 15 28.21 -20.03 17.75
CA VAL A 15 27.79 -20.29 16.35
C VAL A 15 26.27 -20.22 16.22
N LEU A 16 25.51 -20.81 17.14
CA LEU A 16 24.04 -20.75 17.12
C LEU A 16 23.53 -19.33 17.28
N ILE A 17 24.13 -18.54 18.17
CA ILE A 17 23.76 -17.11 18.33
C ILE A 17 24.05 -16.33 17.05
N SER A 18 25.22 -16.56 16.43
CA SER A 18 25.58 -15.90 15.17
C SER A 18 24.63 -16.24 14.04
N LEU A 19 24.27 -17.53 13.88
CA LEU A 19 23.28 -17.97 12.90
C LEU A 19 21.91 -17.35 13.17
N SER A 20 21.45 -17.29 14.42
CA SER A 20 20.16 -16.68 14.76
C SER A 20 20.15 -15.18 14.45
N MET A 21 21.23 -14.45 14.70
CA MET A 21 21.34 -13.03 14.33
C MET A 21 21.30 -12.82 12.81
N ILE A 22 21.93 -13.71 12.03
CA ILE A 22 21.87 -13.65 10.56
C ILE A 22 20.43 -13.89 10.08
N PHE A 23 19.72 -14.89 10.64
CA PHE A 23 18.32 -15.15 10.30
C PHE A 23 17.39 -14.00 10.67
N ILE A 24 17.55 -13.42 11.85
CA ILE A 24 16.79 -12.25 12.31
C ILE A 24 17.06 -11.05 11.38
N GLY A 25 18.33 -10.79 11.04
CA GLY A 25 18.72 -9.73 10.13
C GLY A 25 18.15 -9.92 8.72
N ALA A 26 18.11 -11.14 8.21
CA ALA A 26 17.51 -11.47 6.91
C ALA A 26 15.98 -11.25 6.92
N ALA A 27 15.29 -11.72 7.96
CA ALA A 27 13.85 -11.51 8.13
C ALA A 27 13.52 -10.01 8.23
N PHE A 28 14.28 -9.25 9.02
CA PHE A 28 14.10 -7.81 9.16
C PHE A 28 14.33 -7.05 7.84
N ARG A 29 15.24 -7.53 7.01
CA ARG A 29 15.52 -6.95 5.68
C ARG A 29 14.33 -7.08 4.71
N GLU A 30 13.55 -8.15 4.81
CA GLU A 30 12.36 -8.35 3.96
C GLU A 30 11.13 -7.57 4.48
N GLU A 31 10.92 -7.52 5.79
CA GLU A 31 9.76 -6.89 6.42
C GLU A 31 9.87 -5.35 6.51
N TYR A 32 11.09 -4.84 6.74
CA TYR A 32 11.31 -3.42 6.97
C TYR A 32 10.83 -2.49 5.83
N PRO A 33 11.05 -2.81 4.53
CA PRO A 33 10.55 -1.99 3.44
C PRO A 33 9.02 -1.94 3.38
N LEU A 34 8.34 -3.03 3.74
CA LEU A 34 6.88 -3.13 3.74
C LEU A 34 6.28 -2.28 4.86
N TRP A 35 6.80 -2.43 6.07
CA TRP A 35 6.39 -1.63 7.23
C TRP A 35 6.62 -0.13 7.00
N LYS A 36 7.77 0.26 6.46
CA LYS A 36 8.09 1.65 6.14
C LYS A 36 7.09 2.23 5.15
N ASN A 37 6.76 1.50 4.10
CA ASN A 37 5.79 1.97 3.09
C ASN A 37 4.39 2.15 3.68
N GLN A 38 3.94 1.22 4.53
CA GLN A 38 2.64 1.31 5.19
C GLN A 38 2.58 2.54 6.09
N LYS A 39 3.60 2.76 6.91
CA LYS A 39 3.67 3.94 7.79
C LYS A 39 3.64 5.25 7.00
N ILE A 40 4.38 5.33 5.88
CA ILE A 40 4.37 6.50 5.01
C ILE A 40 2.97 6.80 4.46
N LEU A 41 2.18 5.75 4.15
CA LEU A 41 0.80 5.91 3.67
C LEU A 41 -0.17 6.30 4.80
N GLU A 42 -0.02 5.73 5.98
CA GLU A 42 -0.81 6.11 7.17
C GLU A 42 -0.54 7.57 7.57
N ASP A 43 0.72 8.00 7.56
CA ASP A 43 1.11 9.39 7.81
C ASP A 43 0.48 10.33 6.76
N LEU A 44 0.48 9.93 5.47
CA LEU A 44 -0.18 10.71 4.42
C LEU A 44 -1.68 10.83 4.65
N GLN A 45 -2.36 9.72 4.98
CA GLN A 45 -3.80 9.71 5.23
C GLN A 45 -4.17 10.67 6.36
N SER A 46 -3.42 10.63 7.48
CA SER A 46 -3.65 11.53 8.61
C SER A 46 -3.38 12.99 8.28
N ASP A 47 -2.45 13.24 7.36
CA ASP A 47 -2.01 14.58 6.97
C ASP A 47 -2.95 15.28 5.98
N VAL A 48 -3.62 14.51 5.11
CA VAL A 48 -4.39 15.07 3.99
C VAL A 48 -5.90 14.90 4.11
N LYS A 49 -6.37 14.14 5.11
CA LYS A 49 -7.79 13.96 5.38
C LYS A 49 -8.21 14.80 6.59
N ALA A 50 -9.28 15.54 6.44
CA ALA A 50 -10.02 16.10 7.57
C ALA A 50 -10.69 14.96 8.38
N GLU A 51 -11.20 15.25 9.57
CA GLU A 51 -12.06 14.31 10.31
C GLU A 51 -13.16 13.77 9.39
N GLU A 52 -13.38 12.46 9.41
CA GLU A 52 -14.25 11.75 8.46
C GLU A 52 -15.64 12.40 8.39
N THR A 53 -15.95 13.02 7.27
CA THR A 53 -17.26 13.61 6.96
C THR A 53 -18.20 12.59 6.29
N GLY A 54 -17.72 11.38 6.03
CA GLY A 54 -18.44 10.27 5.41
C GLY A 54 -17.83 9.77 4.09
N ASP A 55 -18.48 8.76 3.49
CA ASP A 55 -17.97 8.16 2.24
C ASP A 55 -18.12 9.08 1.01
N GLU A 56 -18.98 10.10 1.08
CA GLU A 56 -19.23 11.01 -0.06
C GLU A 56 -18.26 12.19 -0.08
N ASP A 57 -17.71 12.59 1.07
CA ASP A 57 -16.68 13.62 1.16
C ASP A 57 -15.61 13.22 2.20
N PRO A 58 -14.48 12.66 1.80
CA PRO A 58 -13.40 12.28 2.70
C PRO A 58 -12.56 13.48 3.18
N GLY A 59 -12.91 14.70 2.83
CA GLY A 59 -12.17 15.91 3.24
C GLY A 59 -10.72 15.94 2.75
N ILE A 60 -10.44 15.48 1.53
CA ILE A 60 -9.08 15.38 0.99
C ILE A 60 -8.52 16.76 0.64
N ASP A 61 -7.36 17.09 1.19
CA ASP A 61 -6.60 18.30 0.84
C ASP A 61 -5.84 18.10 -0.47
N TRP A 62 -6.51 18.39 -1.58
CA TRP A 62 -5.97 18.24 -2.94
C TRP A 62 -4.79 19.17 -3.21
N GLU A 63 -4.77 20.38 -2.64
CA GLU A 63 -3.66 21.32 -2.80
C GLU A 63 -2.39 20.76 -2.15
N LYS A 64 -2.53 20.20 -0.95
CA LYS A 64 -1.42 19.55 -0.25
C LYS A 64 -0.91 18.33 -1.01
N LEU A 65 -1.79 17.48 -1.52
CA LEU A 65 -1.43 16.33 -2.33
C LEU A 65 -0.64 16.74 -3.59
N LYS A 66 -1.11 17.75 -4.31
CA LYS A 66 -0.42 18.26 -5.53
C LYS A 66 0.94 18.88 -5.24
N LYS A 67 1.13 19.48 -4.06
CA LYS A 67 2.45 19.96 -3.62
C LYS A 67 3.42 18.83 -3.30
N ILE A 68 2.91 17.69 -2.79
CA ILE A 68 3.71 16.50 -2.51
C ILE A 68 4.15 15.83 -3.83
N ASN A 69 3.18 15.59 -4.72
CA ASN A 69 3.44 15.02 -6.05
C ASN A 69 2.35 15.45 -7.03
N PRO A 70 2.70 16.21 -8.09
CA PRO A 70 1.75 16.65 -9.10
C PRO A 70 1.11 15.50 -9.89
N ASP A 71 1.71 14.31 -9.89
CA ASP A 71 1.20 13.11 -10.56
C ASP A 71 0.04 12.45 -9.79
N ILE A 72 -0.31 12.92 -8.58
CA ILE A 72 -1.50 12.44 -7.88
C ILE A 72 -2.73 13.02 -8.58
N VAL A 73 -3.52 12.16 -9.22
CA VAL A 73 -4.68 12.53 -10.05
C VAL A 73 -6.02 12.18 -9.42
N GLY A 74 -5.99 11.37 -8.36
CA GLY A 74 -7.20 10.93 -7.67
C GLY A 74 -6.89 10.23 -6.36
N TRP A 75 -7.93 9.69 -5.75
CA TRP A 75 -7.86 8.90 -4.53
C TRP A 75 -8.85 7.74 -4.62
N ILE A 76 -8.45 6.53 -4.23
CA ILE A 76 -9.32 5.36 -4.18
C ILE A 76 -9.58 4.95 -2.74
N ARG A 77 -10.85 4.69 -2.40
CA ARG A 77 -11.26 4.08 -1.13
C ARG A 77 -12.18 2.90 -1.39
N VAL A 78 -11.90 1.79 -0.72
CA VAL A 78 -12.74 0.58 -0.73
C VAL A 78 -13.10 0.25 0.72
N PRO A 79 -14.31 0.61 1.19
CA PRO A 79 -14.74 0.39 2.55
C PRO A 79 -14.59 -1.07 3.01
N GLY A 80 -14.21 -1.27 4.26
CA GLY A 80 -13.96 -2.59 4.83
C GLY A 80 -12.60 -3.20 4.47
N THR A 81 -11.84 -2.58 3.56
CA THR A 81 -10.47 -2.98 3.18
C THR A 81 -9.43 -1.98 3.66
N ARG A 82 -8.15 -2.27 3.39
CA ARG A 82 -7.05 -1.31 3.59
C ARG A 82 -6.86 -0.34 2.42
N ILE A 83 -7.67 -0.45 1.37
CA ILE A 83 -7.53 0.38 0.18
C ILE A 83 -8.10 1.76 0.46
N ASP A 84 -7.20 2.69 0.69
CA ASP A 84 -7.47 4.10 0.95
C ASP A 84 -6.22 4.89 0.58
N TYR A 85 -5.99 5.06 -0.74
CA TYR A 85 -4.71 5.47 -1.30
C TYR A 85 -4.84 6.53 -2.39
N PRO A 86 -3.81 7.38 -2.58
CA PRO A 86 -3.73 8.23 -3.76
C PRO A 86 -3.62 7.37 -5.03
N VAL A 87 -4.23 7.85 -6.10
CA VAL A 87 -4.08 7.32 -7.46
C VAL A 87 -3.17 8.24 -8.24
N LEU A 88 -2.11 7.66 -8.84
CA LEU A 88 -1.09 8.41 -9.56
C LEU A 88 -1.18 8.17 -11.07
N GLN A 89 -0.71 9.14 -11.84
CA GLN A 89 -0.55 9.04 -13.29
C GLN A 89 0.79 9.65 -13.68
N GLY A 90 1.74 8.80 -14.00
CA GLY A 90 3.07 9.24 -14.48
C GLY A 90 3.07 9.51 -15.97
N SER A 91 4.23 9.92 -16.49
CA SER A 91 4.46 10.16 -17.91
C SER A 91 4.90 8.91 -18.69
N ARG A 92 5.24 7.82 -17.98
CA ARG A 92 5.73 6.57 -18.56
C ARG A 92 4.90 5.38 -18.10
N TRP A 93 4.81 4.36 -18.95
CA TRP A 93 4.17 3.09 -18.61
C TRP A 93 4.79 2.46 -17.37
N ASN A 94 3.94 1.99 -16.46
CA ASN A 94 4.31 1.34 -15.20
C ASN A 94 5.22 2.17 -14.30
N GLU A 95 5.24 3.49 -14.45
CA GLU A 95 6.14 4.37 -13.72
C GLU A 95 6.03 4.20 -12.20
N TYR A 96 4.80 4.02 -11.69
CA TYR A 96 4.51 3.88 -10.27
C TYR A 96 4.42 2.43 -9.78
N LEU A 97 4.79 1.46 -10.62
CA LEU A 97 4.80 0.05 -10.20
C LEU A 97 5.79 -0.19 -9.05
N HIS A 98 6.92 0.53 -9.04
CA HIS A 98 7.96 0.42 -8.02
C HIS A 98 8.36 1.77 -7.42
N LYS A 99 7.43 2.74 -7.40
CA LYS A 99 7.59 4.03 -6.75
C LYS A 99 6.43 4.28 -5.79
N ASN A 100 6.73 4.87 -4.62
CA ASN A 100 5.69 5.36 -3.72
C ASN A 100 5.07 6.67 -4.26
N TYR A 101 4.06 7.19 -3.55
CA TYR A 101 3.38 8.41 -3.95
C TYR A 101 4.28 9.66 -3.96
N LYS A 102 5.47 9.63 -3.35
CA LYS A 102 6.48 10.70 -3.43
C LYS A 102 7.41 10.57 -4.63
N GLY A 103 7.29 9.48 -5.41
CA GLY A 103 8.20 9.18 -6.52
C GLY A 103 9.48 8.45 -6.10
N GLU A 104 9.62 8.06 -4.82
CA GLU A 104 10.77 7.32 -4.31
C GLU A 104 10.61 5.82 -4.58
N SER A 105 11.74 5.09 -4.69
CA SER A 105 11.73 3.64 -4.87
C SER A 105 10.99 2.93 -3.74
N SER A 106 10.06 2.05 -4.09
CA SER A 106 9.23 1.28 -3.17
C SER A 106 8.89 -0.09 -3.73
N TYR A 107 9.07 -1.13 -2.94
CA TYR A 107 8.67 -2.50 -3.31
C TYR A 107 7.14 -2.64 -3.51
N ALA A 108 6.36 -1.96 -2.69
CA ALA A 108 4.89 -2.00 -2.78
C ALA A 108 4.33 -1.13 -3.91
N GLY A 109 5.14 -0.22 -4.48
CA GLY A 109 4.66 0.71 -5.49
C GLY A 109 3.57 1.64 -4.98
N SER A 110 2.71 2.05 -5.90
CA SER A 110 1.50 2.84 -5.65
C SER A 110 0.33 2.29 -6.46
N ILE A 111 -0.88 2.81 -6.19
CA ILE A 111 -2.01 2.63 -7.09
C ILE A 111 -1.90 3.69 -8.19
N PHE A 112 -2.02 3.28 -9.45
CA PHE A 112 -1.82 4.20 -10.58
C PHE A 112 -2.66 3.82 -11.80
N ILE A 113 -2.78 4.77 -12.72
CA ILE A 113 -3.29 4.59 -14.08
C ILE A 113 -2.19 4.83 -15.11
N GLN A 114 -2.35 4.29 -16.30
CA GLN A 114 -1.37 4.49 -17.38
C GLN A 114 -1.45 5.92 -17.97
N PRO A 115 -0.38 6.41 -18.64
CA PRO A 115 -0.31 7.80 -19.13
C PRO A 115 -1.47 8.21 -20.04
N GLU A 116 -1.97 7.28 -20.86
CA GLU A 116 -3.04 7.55 -21.83
C GLU A 116 -4.46 7.39 -21.25
N ALA A 117 -4.58 6.87 -20.00
CA ALA A 117 -5.87 6.62 -19.36
C ALA A 117 -6.46 7.92 -18.81
N SER A 118 -7.79 7.98 -18.79
CA SER A 118 -8.55 9.08 -18.21
C SER A 118 -9.65 8.57 -17.29
N PHE A 119 -9.97 9.31 -16.23
CA PHE A 119 -11.14 9.02 -15.40
C PHE A 119 -12.48 9.16 -16.15
N GLU A 120 -12.46 9.79 -17.32
CA GLU A 120 -13.62 9.92 -18.20
C GLU A 120 -13.77 8.73 -19.17
N ASP A 121 -12.81 7.81 -19.20
CA ASP A 121 -12.87 6.63 -20.05
C ASP A 121 -13.99 5.69 -19.58
N LYS A 122 -14.67 5.07 -20.53
CA LYS A 122 -15.71 4.04 -20.23
C LYS A 122 -15.13 2.83 -19.51
N HIS A 123 -13.85 2.57 -19.71
CA HIS A 123 -13.10 1.49 -19.09
C HIS A 123 -11.81 2.05 -18.54
N LEU A 124 -11.76 2.27 -17.22
CA LEU A 124 -10.56 2.69 -16.52
C LEU A 124 -9.94 1.49 -15.81
N ILE A 125 -8.65 1.28 -16.04
CA ILE A 125 -7.88 0.24 -15.36
C ILE A 125 -6.95 0.89 -14.34
N LEU A 126 -7.12 0.54 -13.07
CA LEU A 126 -6.21 0.90 -12.00
C LEU A 126 -5.25 -0.27 -11.76
N TYR A 127 -3.99 0.05 -11.64
CA TYR A 127 -2.91 -0.89 -11.39
C TYR A 127 -2.38 -0.75 -9.97
N GLY A 128 -1.94 -1.85 -9.38
CA GLY A 128 -1.35 -1.90 -8.05
C GLY A 128 -0.93 -3.31 -7.68
N HIS A 129 0.06 -3.45 -6.80
CA HIS A 129 0.51 -4.76 -6.36
C HIS A 129 -0.54 -5.50 -5.53
N ASN A 130 -0.63 -6.81 -5.73
CA ASN A 130 -1.33 -7.74 -4.83
C ASN A 130 -0.38 -8.16 -3.71
N MET A 131 -0.33 -7.39 -2.62
CA MET A 131 0.60 -7.60 -1.53
C MET A 131 0.12 -8.67 -0.55
N ARG A 132 1.00 -9.59 -0.12
CA ARG A 132 0.71 -10.58 0.93
C ARG A 132 0.36 -9.95 2.27
N THR A 133 0.83 -8.74 2.53
CA THR A 133 0.49 -7.92 3.71
C THR A 133 -0.92 -7.34 3.70
N ARG A 134 -1.71 -7.65 2.67
CA ARG A 134 -3.05 -7.06 2.45
C ARG A 134 -3.04 -5.56 2.22
N SER A 135 -1.89 -4.94 1.94
CA SER A 135 -1.78 -3.58 1.44
C SER A 135 -1.93 -3.53 -0.09
N MET A 136 -1.98 -2.35 -0.66
CA MET A 136 -2.31 -2.09 -2.06
C MET A 136 -3.60 -2.84 -2.44
N PHE A 137 -3.61 -3.61 -3.53
CA PHE A 137 -4.78 -4.41 -3.91
C PHE A 137 -4.86 -5.78 -3.21
N GLY A 138 -3.93 -6.11 -2.30
CA GLY A 138 -3.94 -7.37 -1.57
C GLY A 138 -5.19 -7.59 -0.71
N SER A 139 -5.84 -6.53 -0.22
CA SER A 139 -7.09 -6.66 0.54
C SER A 139 -8.35 -6.85 -0.32
N LEU A 140 -8.26 -6.81 -1.66
CA LEU A 140 -9.38 -7.19 -2.53
C LEU A 140 -9.80 -8.66 -2.37
N HIS A 141 -8.92 -9.52 -1.86
CA HIS A 141 -9.27 -10.90 -1.50
C HIS A 141 -10.38 -11.01 -0.44
N GLU A 142 -10.69 -9.93 0.29
CA GLU A 142 -11.85 -9.92 1.20
C GLU A 142 -13.18 -10.13 0.45
N PHE A 143 -13.25 -9.76 -0.83
CA PHE A 143 -14.43 -9.98 -1.68
C PHE A 143 -14.68 -11.43 -2.06
N GLU A 144 -13.78 -12.36 -1.78
CA GLU A 144 -14.01 -13.81 -1.88
C GLU A 144 -15.08 -14.26 -0.87
N SER A 145 -15.33 -13.48 0.20
CA SER A 145 -16.40 -13.72 1.17
C SER A 145 -17.70 -13.07 0.71
N GLU A 146 -18.76 -13.88 0.57
CA GLU A 146 -20.10 -13.40 0.23
C GLU A 146 -20.65 -12.42 1.27
N ASP A 147 -20.38 -12.66 2.56
CA ASP A 147 -20.81 -11.77 3.64
C ASP A 147 -20.10 -10.42 3.58
N PHE A 148 -18.80 -10.42 3.24
CA PHE A 148 -18.06 -9.19 3.02
C PHE A 148 -18.61 -8.41 1.84
N TYR A 149 -18.84 -9.09 0.70
CA TYR A 149 -19.41 -8.48 -0.51
C TYR A 149 -20.80 -7.87 -0.24
N LYS A 150 -21.68 -8.57 0.48
CA LYS A 150 -23.00 -8.04 0.84
C LYS A 150 -22.93 -6.76 1.66
N LYS A 151 -21.89 -6.62 2.49
CA LYS A 151 -21.71 -5.48 3.38
C LYS A 151 -20.95 -4.32 2.72
N TYR A 152 -19.93 -4.62 1.89
CA TYR A 152 -18.98 -3.66 1.36
C TYR A 152 -18.84 -3.78 -0.16
N ASN A 153 -19.88 -3.51 -0.93
CA ASN A 153 -19.85 -3.67 -2.39
C ASN A 153 -19.65 -2.36 -3.15
N LYS A 154 -19.08 -1.35 -2.53
CA LYS A 154 -18.82 -0.05 -3.16
C LYS A 154 -17.35 0.26 -3.21
N ILE A 155 -16.95 0.93 -4.30
CA ILE A 155 -15.64 1.52 -4.49
C ILE A 155 -15.86 3.00 -4.78
N TYR A 156 -15.09 3.84 -4.11
CA TYR A 156 -15.12 5.28 -4.31
C TYR A 156 -13.82 5.73 -4.97
N LEU A 157 -13.94 6.49 -6.04
CA LEU A 157 -12.85 7.22 -6.68
C LEU A 157 -13.13 8.72 -6.54
N TYR A 158 -12.22 9.41 -5.90
CA TYR A 158 -12.31 10.83 -5.65
C TYR A 158 -11.36 11.59 -6.56
N GLN A 159 -11.82 12.70 -7.07
CA GLN A 159 -11.08 13.74 -7.77
C GLN A 159 -11.40 15.09 -7.11
N PRO A 160 -10.65 16.17 -7.38
CA PRO A 160 -10.89 17.47 -6.75
C PRO A 160 -12.33 17.96 -6.79
N GLU A 161 -13.04 17.70 -7.88
CA GLU A 161 -14.40 18.23 -8.12
C GLU A 161 -15.46 17.13 -8.29
N LYS A 162 -15.07 15.84 -8.15
CA LYS A 162 -15.96 14.74 -8.51
C LYS A 162 -15.71 13.51 -7.64
N VAL A 163 -16.80 12.92 -7.18
CA VAL A 163 -16.80 11.60 -6.54
C VAL A 163 -17.50 10.60 -7.44
N MET A 164 -16.82 9.53 -7.77
CA MET A 164 -17.38 8.43 -8.56
C MET A 164 -17.57 7.22 -7.66
N LYS A 165 -18.79 6.70 -7.66
CA LYS A 165 -19.18 5.53 -6.87
C LYS A 165 -19.45 4.34 -7.78
N TYR A 166 -18.69 3.30 -7.62
CA TYR A 166 -18.82 2.05 -8.38
C TYR A 166 -19.41 0.96 -7.50
N THR A 167 -20.14 0.05 -8.13
CA THR A 167 -20.62 -1.18 -7.48
C THR A 167 -19.75 -2.33 -7.95
N VAL A 168 -19.17 -3.07 -6.99
CA VAL A 168 -18.47 -4.31 -7.31
C VAL A 168 -19.46 -5.32 -7.86
N TYR A 169 -19.11 -5.99 -8.94
CA TYR A 169 -19.79 -7.16 -9.45
C TYR A 169 -18.75 -8.27 -9.64
N SER A 170 -19.14 -9.53 -9.53
CA SER A 170 -18.22 -10.67 -9.57
C SER A 170 -17.53 -10.84 -10.93
#